data_e25e505c90897fee4cc0009dc59bb6ae
#
_entry.id   e25e505c90897fee4cc0009dc59bb6ae
#
_cell.length_a   1.000
_cell.length_b   1.000
_cell.length_c   1.000
_cell.angle_alpha   90.00
_cell.angle_beta   90.00
_cell.angle_gamma   90.00
#
_symmetry.space_group_name_H-M   'P 1'
#
loop_
_entity.id
_entity.type
_entity.pdbx_description
1 polymer ?
#
loop_
_entity_poly.entity_id
_entity_poly.type
_entity_poly.pdbx_seq_one_letter_code
_entity_poly.pdbx_strand_id
1 'polypeptide(L)'
;MEILNGFTTIVLYSYAVFIIGFFIFVNVFYFSMYTISFGAILTYLRRHMFCDYRVIFQSELTPPVSILAPAYNESTTCIESVNSLLKLNYPTAEVVLVNDGSKDDTLNVIVKEFDMVKTERVYIPTIATKLVRGIYVSRKPEYKNLIVVDKENGGKADALNVGINVSRYDLICAIDADSILEDDALLKVAKPFLDDARVIAVGGIVRIANGCKIERGRVSEVRLSNKLIPSFQVIEYYRAYLSGRMGWGAINGLLIISGAFGLFKRDIVLKVGGYKHDTVGEDMELVVRMHRYCLENEIPYRVDFVPDPVCWTEAPETLKILGRQRNRWHRGLLDTLLIHKRMLFNKRYKVLGLVSVPYFVFIELLGPVIEALGYFAVGFGFYLGIVNFEIFLLFFIVSVIYGVMFSVSAVILEEISFHRYPRTRDLLKLLVLAVVENFGYRQITVWWRIKAFWDYARGVQSWGVMTRVGFKK
;
A
#
# COMPACT_ATOMS: atom_id res chain seq x y z
N MET A 1 48.46 11.63 16.76
CA MET A 1 48.05 10.57 15.81
C MET A 1 47.54 9.32 16.54
N GLU A 2 48.24 8.78 17.54
CA GLU A 2 47.81 7.59 18.30
C GLU A 2 46.45 7.76 19.05
N ILE A 3 46.24 8.93 19.70
CA ILE A 3 44.99 9.21 20.42
C ILE A 3 43.77 9.28 19.42
N LEU A 4 43.99 9.83 18.24
CA LEU A 4 42.95 9.90 17.19
C LEU A 4 42.65 8.50 16.64
N ASN A 5 43.69 7.65 16.50
CA ASN A 5 43.52 6.25 16.11
C ASN A 5 42.75 5.44 17.18
N GLY A 6 43.08 5.63 18.45
CA GLY A 6 42.39 4.97 19.58
C GLY A 6 40.90 5.34 19.65
N PHE A 7 40.58 6.64 19.53
CA PHE A 7 39.19 7.10 19.53
C PHE A 7 38.41 6.57 18.34
N THR A 8 38.98 6.64 17.14
CA THR A 8 38.32 6.11 15.90
C THR A 8 38.05 4.61 16.01
N THR A 9 39.01 3.85 16.56
CA THR A 9 38.88 2.42 16.79
C THR A 9 37.72 2.10 17.75
N ILE A 10 37.64 2.82 18.89
CA ILE A 10 36.54 2.63 19.85
C ILE A 10 35.19 2.95 19.22
N VAL A 11 35.09 4.05 18.48
CA VAL A 11 33.84 4.46 17.83
C VAL A 11 33.40 3.44 16.80
N LEU A 12 34.27 3.02 15.89
CA LEU A 12 33.95 2.03 14.85
C LEU A 12 33.56 0.66 15.45
N TYR A 13 34.30 0.20 16.45
CA TYR A 13 34.02 -1.06 17.12
C TYR A 13 32.68 -1.01 17.87
N SER A 14 32.43 0.05 18.65
CA SER A 14 31.18 0.22 19.39
C SER A 14 29.97 0.30 18.44
N TYR A 15 30.14 0.98 17.30
CA TYR A 15 29.10 1.05 16.30
C TYR A 15 28.89 -0.30 15.59
N ALA A 16 29.95 -1.08 15.33
CA ALA A 16 29.82 -2.43 14.77
C ALA A 16 29.02 -3.36 15.69
N VAL A 17 29.28 -3.29 17.01
CA VAL A 17 28.48 -4.05 17.99
C VAL A 17 27.05 -3.57 18.06
N PHE A 18 26.82 -2.26 18.07
CA PHE A 18 25.47 -1.67 18.05
C PHE A 18 24.68 -2.11 16.82
N ILE A 19 25.26 -2.05 15.61
CA ILE A 19 24.59 -2.40 14.38
C ILE A 19 24.21 -3.89 14.31
N ILE A 20 25.06 -4.77 14.82
CA ILE A 20 24.76 -6.20 14.92
C ILE A 20 23.58 -6.41 15.87
N GLY A 21 23.59 -5.78 17.05
CA GLY A 21 22.48 -5.82 18.00
C GLY A 21 21.17 -5.30 17.40
N PHE A 22 21.25 -4.19 16.64
CA PHE A 22 20.10 -3.64 15.91
C PHE A 22 19.54 -4.64 14.89
N PHE A 23 20.38 -5.26 14.06
CA PHE A 23 19.92 -6.26 13.10
C PHE A 23 19.33 -7.50 13.76
N ILE A 24 19.93 -7.98 14.86
CA ILE A 24 19.36 -9.10 15.62
C ILE A 24 17.94 -8.73 16.12
N PHE A 25 17.81 -7.55 16.74
CA PHE A 25 16.51 -7.05 17.21
C PHE A 25 15.48 -6.97 16.08
N VAL A 26 15.84 -6.36 14.95
CA VAL A 26 14.99 -6.24 13.78
C VAL A 26 14.57 -7.60 13.23
N ASN A 27 15.50 -8.54 13.16
CA ASN A 27 15.24 -9.90 12.67
C ASN A 27 14.31 -10.69 13.60
N VAL A 28 14.48 -10.56 14.92
CA VAL A 28 13.58 -11.16 15.92
C VAL A 28 12.18 -10.56 15.79
N PHE A 29 12.08 -9.25 15.59
CA PHE A 29 10.82 -8.56 15.38
C PHE A 29 10.13 -9.05 14.09
N TYR A 30 10.84 -9.11 12.97
CA TYR A 30 10.31 -9.63 11.72
C TYR A 30 9.86 -11.10 11.83
N PHE A 31 10.64 -11.95 12.51
CA PHE A 31 10.26 -13.33 12.75
C PHE A 31 8.97 -13.43 13.59
N SER A 32 8.84 -12.60 14.62
CA SER A 32 7.63 -12.53 15.45
C SER A 32 6.42 -12.10 14.62
N MET A 33 6.56 -11.05 13.80
CA MET A 33 5.50 -10.57 12.90
C MET A 33 5.14 -11.61 11.83
N TYR A 34 6.13 -12.32 11.30
CA TYR A 34 5.89 -13.43 10.35
C TYR A 34 5.08 -14.56 11.00
N THR A 35 5.40 -14.93 12.23
CA THR A 35 4.69 -15.97 12.98
C THR A 35 3.23 -15.57 13.24
N ILE A 36 3.00 -14.30 13.64
CA ILE A 36 1.65 -13.75 13.81
C ILE A 36 0.90 -13.76 12.47
N SER A 37 1.54 -13.32 11.39
CA SER A 37 0.97 -13.30 10.04
C SER A 37 0.60 -14.70 9.56
N PHE A 38 1.48 -15.68 9.77
CA PHE A 38 1.22 -17.07 9.42
C PHE A 38 -0.01 -17.63 10.13
N GLY A 39 -0.11 -17.43 11.46
CA GLY A 39 -1.30 -17.82 12.23
C GLY A 39 -2.58 -17.13 11.77
N ALA A 40 -2.48 -15.83 11.43
CA ALA A 40 -3.61 -15.06 10.92
C ALA A 40 -4.05 -15.54 9.53
N ILE A 41 -3.11 -15.87 8.63
CA ILE A 41 -3.40 -16.45 7.30
C ILE A 41 -4.06 -17.81 7.44
N LEU A 42 -3.56 -18.69 8.29
CA LEU A 42 -4.18 -20.01 8.53
C LEU A 42 -5.62 -19.87 9.05
N THR A 43 -5.84 -18.91 9.97
CA THR A 43 -7.18 -18.63 10.49
C THR A 43 -8.10 -18.09 9.38
N TYR A 44 -7.58 -17.20 8.53
CA TYR A 44 -8.30 -16.68 7.37
C TYR A 44 -8.68 -17.81 6.41
N LEU A 45 -7.73 -18.65 5.99
CA LEU A 45 -7.97 -19.75 5.07
C LEU A 45 -9.00 -20.74 5.62
N ARG A 46 -8.92 -21.12 6.90
CA ARG A 46 -9.92 -21.98 7.55
C ARG A 46 -11.32 -21.39 7.50
N ARG A 47 -11.48 -20.09 7.79
CA ARG A 47 -12.77 -19.39 7.72
C ARG A 47 -13.30 -19.30 6.30
N HIS A 48 -12.41 -19.09 5.31
CA HIS A 48 -12.78 -19.00 3.91
C HIS A 48 -13.20 -20.33 3.29
N MET A 49 -12.64 -21.45 3.71
CA MET A 49 -13.05 -22.79 3.25
C MET A 49 -14.54 -23.08 3.50
N PHE A 50 -15.14 -22.46 4.51
CA PHE A 50 -16.54 -22.63 4.86
C PHE A 50 -17.42 -21.43 4.48
N CYS A 51 -16.87 -20.43 3.77
CA CYS A 51 -17.60 -19.23 3.38
C CYS A 51 -18.19 -19.40 1.97
N ASP A 52 -19.50 -19.45 1.84
CA ASP A 52 -20.17 -19.36 0.53
C ASP A 52 -20.43 -17.88 0.20
N TYR A 53 -19.60 -17.31 -0.66
CA TYR A 53 -19.75 -15.92 -1.11
C TYR A 53 -21.04 -15.67 -1.90
N ARG A 54 -21.71 -16.71 -2.43
CA ARG A 54 -23.01 -16.57 -3.09
C ARG A 54 -24.09 -16.18 -2.09
N VAL A 55 -24.00 -16.70 -0.86
CA VAL A 55 -24.92 -16.30 0.22
C VAL A 55 -24.72 -14.83 0.59
N ILE A 56 -23.46 -14.36 0.68
CA ILE A 56 -23.16 -12.94 0.92
C ILE A 56 -23.68 -12.09 -0.23
N PHE A 57 -23.46 -12.51 -1.49
CA PHE A 57 -23.94 -11.79 -2.66
C PHE A 57 -25.46 -11.66 -2.71
N GLN A 58 -26.19 -12.68 -2.27
CA GLN A 58 -27.67 -12.69 -2.27
C GLN A 58 -28.29 -12.04 -1.03
N SER A 59 -27.50 -11.75 -0.01
CA SER A 59 -27.99 -11.21 1.26
C SER A 59 -28.32 -9.72 1.16
N GLU A 60 -29.50 -9.33 1.61
CA GLU A 60 -29.88 -7.92 1.78
C GLU A 60 -29.05 -7.20 2.85
N LEU A 61 -28.39 -7.95 3.73
CA LEU A 61 -27.49 -7.41 4.75
C LEU A 61 -26.11 -7.01 4.22
N THR A 62 -25.79 -7.36 2.97
CA THR A 62 -24.52 -6.97 2.36
C THR A 62 -24.49 -5.45 2.15
N PRO A 63 -23.57 -4.74 2.84
CA PRO A 63 -23.57 -3.29 2.87
C PRO A 63 -23.29 -2.73 1.47
N PRO A 64 -24.05 -1.73 1.01
CA PRO A 64 -23.76 -1.11 -0.26
C PRO A 64 -22.46 -0.30 -0.24
N VAL A 65 -21.76 -0.23 -1.39
CA VAL A 65 -20.43 0.37 -1.53
C VAL A 65 -20.41 1.45 -2.61
N SER A 66 -19.80 2.60 -2.31
CA SER A 66 -19.43 3.62 -3.29
C SER A 66 -17.96 3.46 -3.66
N ILE A 67 -17.67 3.12 -4.92
CA ILE A 67 -16.32 3.01 -5.46
C ILE A 67 -15.88 4.38 -5.95
N LEU A 68 -14.78 4.91 -5.39
CA LEU A 68 -14.23 6.22 -5.70
C LEU A 68 -13.00 6.05 -6.59
N ALA A 69 -13.09 6.49 -7.85
CA ALA A 69 -12.04 6.39 -8.85
C ALA A 69 -11.62 7.79 -9.32
N PRO A 70 -10.51 8.36 -8.80
CA PRO A 70 -9.97 9.62 -9.30
C PRO A 70 -9.31 9.40 -10.67
N ALA A 71 -9.58 10.26 -11.65
CA ALA A 71 -9.00 10.21 -12.99
C ALA A 71 -8.38 11.56 -13.36
N TYR A 72 -7.15 11.53 -13.89
CA TYR A 72 -6.46 12.71 -14.41
C TYR A 72 -5.62 12.34 -15.64
N ASN A 73 -6.01 12.85 -16.82
CA ASN A 73 -5.39 12.55 -18.11
C ASN A 73 -5.36 11.05 -18.44
N GLU A 74 -6.54 10.41 -18.36
CA GLU A 74 -6.72 8.97 -18.54
C GLU A 74 -7.62 8.64 -19.77
N SER A 75 -7.63 9.49 -20.79
CA SER A 75 -8.50 9.35 -21.96
C SER A 75 -8.40 8.00 -22.67
N THR A 76 -7.26 7.31 -22.58
CA THR A 76 -7.01 6.02 -23.23
C THR A 76 -7.45 4.80 -22.41
N THR A 77 -7.56 4.93 -21.09
CA THR A 77 -7.77 3.81 -20.15
C THR A 77 -9.07 3.90 -19.38
N CYS A 78 -9.63 5.10 -19.24
CA CYS A 78 -10.80 5.37 -18.38
C CYS A 78 -12.05 4.54 -18.74
N ILE A 79 -12.33 4.28 -20.02
CA ILE A 79 -13.48 3.46 -20.44
C ILE A 79 -13.35 2.03 -19.95
N GLU A 80 -12.16 1.41 -20.18
CA GLU A 80 -11.93 0.02 -19.74
C GLU A 80 -11.97 -0.09 -18.22
N SER A 81 -11.40 0.89 -17.53
CA SER A 81 -11.40 0.96 -16.05
C SER A 81 -12.84 1.05 -15.52
N VAL A 82 -13.64 2.00 -16.00
CA VAL A 82 -15.04 2.15 -15.57
C VAL A 82 -15.85 0.89 -15.87
N ASN A 83 -15.72 0.31 -17.06
CA ASN A 83 -16.40 -0.93 -17.42
C ASN A 83 -16.01 -2.11 -16.53
N SER A 84 -14.75 -2.20 -16.11
CA SER A 84 -14.28 -3.21 -15.18
C SER A 84 -14.92 -3.04 -13.79
N LEU A 85 -14.99 -1.81 -13.29
CA LEU A 85 -15.60 -1.51 -11.99
C LEU A 85 -17.12 -1.75 -11.97
N LEU A 86 -17.83 -1.41 -13.05
CA LEU A 86 -19.28 -1.65 -13.16
C LEU A 86 -19.65 -3.13 -13.27
N LYS A 87 -18.70 -3.98 -13.67
CA LYS A 87 -18.89 -5.43 -13.81
C LYS A 87 -18.47 -6.25 -12.59
N LEU A 88 -18.05 -5.59 -11.50
CA LEU A 88 -17.71 -6.28 -10.28
C LEU A 88 -18.92 -7.05 -9.74
N ASN A 89 -18.66 -8.26 -9.27
CA ASN A 89 -19.69 -9.13 -8.71
C ASN A 89 -20.02 -8.69 -7.28
N TYR A 90 -20.84 -7.63 -7.16
CA TYR A 90 -21.28 -7.08 -5.88
C TYR A 90 -22.76 -6.66 -5.95
N PRO A 91 -23.61 -6.94 -4.92
CA PRO A 91 -25.06 -6.76 -5.03
C PRO A 91 -25.46 -5.30 -5.27
N THR A 92 -24.89 -4.39 -4.53
CA THR A 92 -25.22 -2.96 -4.61
C THR A 92 -23.96 -2.11 -4.53
N ALA A 93 -23.51 -1.63 -5.68
CA ALA A 93 -22.39 -0.71 -5.77
C ALA A 93 -22.71 0.46 -6.69
N GLU A 94 -22.13 1.63 -6.41
CA GLU A 94 -22.06 2.74 -7.35
C GLU A 94 -20.58 3.05 -7.65
N VAL A 95 -20.31 3.58 -8.83
CA VAL A 95 -18.99 4.06 -9.24
C VAL A 95 -19.05 5.58 -9.34
N VAL A 96 -18.24 6.26 -8.52
CA VAL A 96 -18.06 7.70 -8.57
C VAL A 96 -16.70 7.99 -9.19
N LEU A 97 -16.71 8.27 -10.48
CA LEU A 97 -15.53 8.67 -11.23
C LEU A 97 -15.33 10.18 -11.09
N VAL A 98 -14.18 10.60 -10.59
CA VAL A 98 -13.88 12.02 -10.38
C VAL A 98 -12.81 12.46 -11.36
N ASN A 99 -13.20 13.24 -12.37
CA ASN A 99 -12.28 13.92 -13.28
C ASN A 99 -11.65 15.12 -12.58
N ASP A 100 -10.38 14.99 -12.21
CA ASP A 100 -9.64 16.02 -11.48
C ASP A 100 -9.04 17.10 -12.41
N GLY A 101 -9.89 17.71 -13.23
CA GLY A 101 -9.50 18.77 -14.14
C GLY A 101 -8.50 18.30 -15.21
N SER A 102 -8.77 17.17 -15.86
CA SER A 102 -7.96 16.65 -16.96
C SER A 102 -7.80 17.69 -18.07
N LYS A 103 -6.63 17.69 -18.69
CA LYS A 103 -6.28 18.58 -19.82
C LYS A 103 -6.41 17.89 -21.16
N ASP A 104 -6.58 16.57 -21.16
CA ASP A 104 -6.84 15.74 -22.32
C ASP A 104 -8.36 15.53 -22.52
N ASP A 105 -8.74 14.65 -23.41
CA ASP A 105 -10.15 14.37 -23.76
C ASP A 105 -10.88 13.42 -22.79
N THR A 106 -10.33 13.18 -21.59
CA THR A 106 -10.87 12.20 -20.61
C THR A 106 -12.37 12.42 -20.36
N LEU A 107 -12.80 13.65 -20.04
CA LEU A 107 -14.20 13.92 -19.73
C LEU A 107 -15.12 13.65 -20.94
N ASN A 108 -14.75 14.15 -22.13
CA ASN A 108 -15.57 14.03 -23.32
C ASN A 108 -15.73 12.59 -23.77
N VAL A 109 -14.66 11.81 -23.69
CA VAL A 109 -14.66 10.37 -24.02
C VAL A 109 -15.64 9.63 -23.10
N ILE A 110 -15.62 9.90 -21.79
CA ILE A 110 -16.54 9.30 -20.81
C ILE A 110 -17.99 9.73 -21.08
N VAL A 111 -18.21 11.04 -21.27
CA VAL A 111 -19.56 11.59 -21.53
C VAL A 111 -20.19 10.97 -22.77
N LYS A 112 -19.41 10.82 -23.84
CA LYS A 112 -19.86 10.24 -25.10
C LYS A 112 -20.16 8.74 -24.98
N GLU A 113 -19.26 7.96 -24.39
CA GLU A 113 -19.37 6.49 -24.30
C GLU A 113 -20.56 6.06 -23.45
N PHE A 114 -20.71 6.68 -22.29
CA PHE A 114 -21.75 6.32 -21.32
C PHE A 114 -23.02 7.15 -21.43
N ASP A 115 -23.16 7.98 -22.47
CA ASP A 115 -24.30 8.89 -22.71
C ASP A 115 -24.67 9.69 -21.46
N MET A 116 -23.66 10.42 -20.94
CA MET A 116 -23.77 11.15 -19.69
C MET A 116 -24.41 12.51 -19.88
N VAL A 117 -25.30 12.90 -18.97
CA VAL A 117 -25.92 14.23 -18.94
C VAL A 117 -25.61 14.93 -17.63
N LYS A 118 -25.36 16.23 -17.71
CA LYS A 118 -25.17 17.08 -16.54
C LYS A 118 -26.47 17.16 -15.75
N THR A 119 -26.37 17.03 -14.43
CA THR A 119 -27.51 17.08 -13.50
C THR A 119 -27.24 18.06 -12.36
N GLU A 120 -28.31 18.63 -11.81
CA GLU A 120 -28.27 19.48 -10.60
C GLU A 120 -28.34 18.63 -9.33
N ARG A 121 -27.59 17.54 -9.30
CA ARG A 121 -27.55 16.70 -8.11
C ARG A 121 -26.99 17.45 -6.91
N VAL A 122 -27.80 17.58 -5.88
CA VAL A 122 -27.39 18.17 -4.61
C VAL A 122 -26.53 17.16 -3.81
N TYR A 123 -25.44 17.61 -3.27
CA TYR A 123 -24.60 16.88 -2.31
C TYR A 123 -24.17 17.81 -1.19
N ILE A 124 -23.79 17.25 -0.05
CA ILE A 124 -23.34 18.02 1.12
C ILE A 124 -21.80 18.08 1.09
N PRO A 125 -21.20 19.26 0.86
CA PRO A 125 -19.73 19.41 0.83
C PRO A 125 -19.16 19.42 2.25
N THR A 126 -19.18 18.28 2.94
CA THR A 126 -18.68 18.14 4.32
C THR A 126 -17.17 18.33 4.40
N ILE A 127 -16.43 17.87 3.40
CA ILE A 127 -15.00 18.06 3.27
C ILE A 127 -14.75 19.18 2.27
N ALA A 128 -13.90 20.16 2.62
CA ALA A 128 -13.51 21.23 1.72
C ALA A 128 -12.71 20.68 0.53
N THR A 129 -13.09 21.10 -0.69
CA THR A 129 -12.47 20.67 -1.94
C THR A 129 -12.40 21.81 -2.95
N LYS A 130 -11.67 21.64 -4.04
CA LYS A 130 -11.72 22.53 -5.18
C LYS A 130 -13.11 22.49 -5.83
N LEU A 131 -13.42 23.53 -6.61
CA LEU A 131 -14.72 23.73 -7.24
C LEU A 131 -15.13 22.55 -8.11
N VAL A 132 -16.34 22.01 -7.86
CA VAL A 132 -17.01 21.04 -8.72
C VAL A 132 -17.73 21.80 -9.84
N ARG A 133 -17.38 21.53 -11.09
CA ARG A 133 -17.93 22.17 -12.28
C ARG A 133 -19.24 21.53 -12.75
N GLY A 134 -19.41 20.24 -12.47
CA GLY A 134 -20.61 19.51 -12.83
C GLY A 134 -20.63 18.08 -12.36
N ILE A 135 -21.83 17.56 -12.17
CA ILE A 135 -22.08 16.15 -11.89
C ILE A 135 -22.89 15.59 -13.07
N TYR A 136 -22.50 14.43 -13.53
CA TYR A 136 -23.10 13.78 -14.69
C TYR A 136 -23.60 12.40 -14.31
N VAL A 137 -24.77 12.03 -14.87
CA VAL A 137 -25.38 10.69 -14.76
C VAL A 137 -25.70 10.16 -16.13
N SER A 138 -25.71 8.85 -16.32
CA SER A 138 -26.02 8.25 -17.60
C SER A 138 -27.52 8.23 -17.88
N ARG A 139 -27.91 8.45 -19.14
CA ARG A 139 -29.27 8.22 -19.64
C ARG A 139 -29.56 6.72 -19.86
N LYS A 140 -28.50 5.93 -20.03
CA LYS A 140 -28.64 4.47 -20.26
C LYS A 140 -28.89 3.76 -18.94
N PRO A 141 -29.97 2.97 -18.79
CA PRO A 141 -30.28 2.29 -17.52
C PRO A 141 -29.22 1.33 -17.05
N GLU A 142 -28.45 0.76 -17.96
CA GLU A 142 -27.33 -0.15 -17.66
C GLU A 142 -26.19 0.53 -16.89
N TYR A 143 -26.04 1.86 -17.00
CA TYR A 143 -25.03 2.66 -16.30
C TYR A 143 -25.62 3.57 -15.20
N LYS A 144 -26.80 3.25 -14.67
CA LYS A 144 -27.50 4.03 -13.63
C LYS A 144 -26.65 4.19 -12.34
N ASN A 145 -25.72 3.30 -12.12
CA ASN A 145 -24.81 3.29 -10.96
C ASN A 145 -23.50 4.04 -11.24
N LEU A 146 -23.32 4.64 -12.42
CA LEU A 146 -22.16 5.46 -12.73
C LEU A 146 -22.47 6.93 -12.49
N ILE A 147 -21.64 7.58 -11.70
CA ILE A 147 -21.66 9.03 -11.47
C ILE A 147 -20.30 9.57 -11.89
N VAL A 148 -20.30 10.60 -12.72
CA VAL A 148 -19.07 11.28 -13.12
C VAL A 148 -19.11 12.69 -12.57
N VAL A 149 -18.01 13.09 -11.90
CA VAL A 149 -17.86 14.42 -11.33
C VAL A 149 -16.69 15.12 -12.02
N ASP A 150 -16.96 16.28 -12.63
CA ASP A 150 -15.92 17.15 -13.18
C ASP A 150 -15.60 18.27 -12.21
N LYS A 151 -14.31 18.48 -11.91
CA LYS A 151 -13.86 19.49 -10.97
C LYS A 151 -12.56 20.17 -11.41
N GLU A 152 -12.22 21.26 -10.76
CA GLU A 152 -10.90 21.87 -10.89
C GLU A 152 -9.81 20.96 -10.33
N ASN A 153 -8.62 20.95 -10.97
CA ASN A 153 -7.52 20.15 -10.50
C ASN A 153 -7.10 20.52 -9.07
N GLY A 154 -7.13 19.53 -8.19
CA GLY A 154 -6.72 19.62 -6.78
C GLY A 154 -5.83 18.47 -6.33
N GLY A 155 -5.56 17.52 -7.24
CA GLY A 155 -4.80 16.31 -6.97
C GLY A 155 -5.65 15.16 -6.44
N LYS A 156 -5.04 13.97 -6.33
CA LYS A 156 -5.72 12.72 -5.97
C LYS A 156 -6.52 12.81 -4.67
N ALA A 157 -5.94 13.38 -3.61
CA ALA A 157 -6.60 13.53 -2.31
C ALA A 157 -7.87 14.37 -2.42
N ASP A 158 -7.83 15.48 -3.16
CA ASP A 158 -8.97 16.35 -3.40
C ASP A 158 -10.06 15.65 -4.22
N ALA A 159 -9.68 14.92 -5.26
CA ALA A 159 -10.61 14.13 -6.07
C ALA A 159 -11.31 13.04 -5.23
N LEU A 160 -10.57 12.33 -4.37
CA LEU A 160 -11.15 11.36 -3.42
C LEU A 160 -12.13 12.04 -2.46
N ASN A 161 -11.79 13.22 -1.91
CA ASN A 161 -12.67 13.98 -1.02
C ASN A 161 -13.97 14.41 -1.69
N VAL A 162 -13.92 14.83 -2.97
CA VAL A 162 -15.13 15.07 -3.75
C VAL A 162 -15.96 13.78 -3.90
N GLY A 163 -15.29 12.68 -4.22
CA GLY A 163 -15.95 11.37 -4.28
C GLY A 163 -16.65 11.00 -2.98
N ILE A 164 -16.02 11.23 -1.82
CA ILE A 164 -16.60 10.99 -0.48
C ILE A 164 -17.84 11.87 -0.25
N ASN A 165 -17.77 13.16 -0.61
CA ASN A 165 -18.88 14.08 -0.45
C ASN A 165 -20.09 13.69 -1.32
N VAL A 166 -19.86 13.21 -2.54
CA VAL A 166 -20.90 12.85 -3.52
C VAL A 166 -21.44 11.43 -3.32
N SER A 167 -20.68 10.54 -2.68
CA SER A 167 -21.07 9.15 -2.44
C SER A 167 -22.33 9.01 -1.59
N ARG A 168 -23.15 7.97 -1.89
CA ARG A 168 -24.41 7.70 -1.18
C ARG A 168 -24.28 6.73 -0.04
N TYR A 169 -23.34 5.78 -0.17
CA TYR A 169 -23.31 4.61 0.70
C TYR A 169 -22.34 4.78 1.89
N ASP A 170 -22.59 3.98 2.91
CA ASP A 170 -21.84 4.03 4.17
C ASP A 170 -20.42 3.45 4.07
N LEU A 171 -20.19 2.61 3.07
CA LEU A 171 -18.86 2.12 2.74
C LEU A 171 -18.34 2.78 1.48
N ILE A 172 -17.12 3.28 1.55
CA ILE A 172 -16.40 3.87 0.41
C ILE A 172 -15.17 3.03 0.08
N CYS A 173 -15.00 2.69 -1.19
CA CYS A 173 -13.84 1.98 -1.71
C CYS A 173 -12.99 2.93 -2.52
N ALA A 174 -11.83 3.33 -2.00
CA ALA A 174 -10.87 4.10 -2.77
C ALA A 174 -10.01 3.18 -3.64
N ILE A 175 -9.89 3.53 -4.93
CA ILE A 175 -9.15 2.74 -5.92
C ILE A 175 -8.36 3.65 -6.86
N ASP A 176 -7.17 3.22 -7.28
CA ASP A 176 -6.44 3.90 -8.35
C ASP A 176 -7.09 3.59 -9.73
N ALA A 177 -7.16 4.58 -10.61
CA ALA A 177 -7.80 4.44 -11.92
C ALA A 177 -7.15 3.38 -12.83
N ASP A 178 -5.90 3.03 -12.56
CA ASP A 178 -5.11 2.01 -13.28
C ASP A 178 -5.08 0.64 -12.59
N SER A 179 -5.85 0.47 -11.53
CA SER A 179 -5.95 -0.80 -10.82
C SER A 179 -7.03 -1.70 -11.42
N ILE A 180 -6.74 -3.00 -11.50
CA ILE A 180 -7.67 -4.03 -11.94
C ILE A 180 -8.10 -4.84 -10.74
N LEU A 181 -9.39 -4.86 -10.44
CA LEU A 181 -9.96 -5.69 -9.39
C LEU A 181 -10.38 -7.06 -9.92
N GLU A 182 -10.22 -8.09 -9.10
CA GLU A 182 -10.89 -9.38 -9.34
C GLU A 182 -12.40 -9.23 -9.13
N ASP A 183 -13.19 -10.06 -9.80
CA ASP A 183 -14.65 -9.93 -9.83
C ASP A 183 -15.29 -9.96 -8.43
N ASP A 184 -14.76 -10.75 -7.51
CA ASP A 184 -15.22 -10.93 -6.15
C ASP A 184 -14.46 -10.07 -5.12
N ALA A 185 -13.63 -9.14 -5.60
CA ALA A 185 -12.76 -8.33 -4.74
C ALA A 185 -13.54 -7.55 -3.68
N LEU A 186 -14.64 -6.90 -4.08
CA LEU A 186 -15.48 -6.15 -3.14
C LEU A 186 -16.15 -7.05 -2.10
N LEU A 187 -16.62 -8.25 -2.48
CA LEU A 187 -17.21 -9.21 -1.54
C LEU A 187 -16.22 -9.62 -0.46
N LYS A 188 -14.96 -9.88 -0.87
CA LYS A 188 -13.90 -10.29 0.05
C LYS A 188 -13.54 -9.20 1.05
N VAL A 189 -13.41 -7.94 0.61
CA VAL A 189 -13.05 -6.84 1.52
C VAL A 189 -14.24 -6.30 2.31
N ALA A 190 -15.49 -6.54 1.87
CA ALA A 190 -16.69 -6.18 2.61
C ALA A 190 -17.01 -7.18 3.74
N LYS A 191 -16.59 -8.45 3.60
CA LYS A 191 -16.88 -9.50 4.58
C LYS A 191 -16.48 -9.14 6.03
N PRO A 192 -15.30 -8.56 6.33
CA PRO A 192 -14.96 -8.15 7.69
C PRO A 192 -15.96 -7.18 8.33
N PHE A 193 -16.62 -6.31 7.55
CA PHE A 193 -17.66 -5.40 8.06
C PHE A 193 -18.95 -6.11 8.44
N LEU A 194 -19.22 -7.27 7.82
CA LEU A 194 -20.34 -8.14 8.20
C LEU A 194 -20.01 -8.95 9.46
N ASP A 195 -18.76 -9.39 9.59
CA ASP A 195 -18.31 -10.24 10.69
C ASP A 195 -18.15 -9.46 12.01
N ASP A 196 -17.76 -8.17 11.95
CA ASP A 196 -17.47 -7.36 13.12
C ASP A 196 -17.86 -5.88 12.89
N ALA A 197 -18.87 -5.43 13.60
CA ALA A 197 -19.38 -4.05 13.52
C ALA A 197 -18.32 -2.97 13.90
N ARG A 198 -17.26 -3.35 14.61
CA ARG A 198 -16.14 -2.47 14.98
C ARG A 198 -15.21 -2.17 13.82
N VAL A 199 -15.27 -2.93 12.73
CA VAL A 199 -14.40 -2.70 11.56
C VAL A 199 -14.74 -1.35 10.93
N ILE A 200 -13.74 -0.49 10.81
CA ILE A 200 -13.85 0.85 10.22
C ILE A 200 -13.08 0.99 8.89
N ALA A 201 -12.08 0.14 8.67
CA ALA A 201 -11.28 0.11 7.46
C ALA A 201 -10.75 -1.29 7.18
N VAL A 202 -10.69 -1.67 5.91
CA VAL A 202 -10.13 -2.95 5.45
C VAL A 202 -9.23 -2.69 4.25
N GLY A 203 -7.99 -3.16 4.33
CA GLY A 203 -7.06 -3.17 3.20
C GLY A 203 -7.11 -4.50 2.46
N GLY A 204 -7.12 -4.47 1.13
CA GLY A 204 -6.91 -5.64 0.29
C GLY A 204 -5.45 -5.81 -0.13
N ILE A 205 -5.09 -7.03 -0.56
CA ILE A 205 -3.77 -7.28 -1.13
C ILE A 205 -3.67 -6.64 -2.51
N VAL A 206 -2.52 -6.04 -2.78
CA VAL A 206 -2.17 -5.54 -4.12
C VAL A 206 -1.10 -6.45 -4.72
N ARG A 207 -1.29 -6.84 -5.97
CA ARG A 207 -0.37 -7.69 -6.74
C ARG A 207 0.12 -6.99 -8.00
N ILE A 208 1.24 -7.44 -8.51
CA ILE A 208 1.89 -6.85 -9.67
C ILE A 208 1.38 -7.54 -10.94
N ALA A 209 0.81 -6.74 -11.83
CA ALA A 209 0.22 -7.19 -13.10
C ALA A 209 1.24 -7.34 -14.23
N ASN A 210 2.47 -6.81 -14.07
CA ASN A 210 3.50 -6.88 -15.09
C ASN A 210 3.83 -8.35 -15.45
N GLY A 211 3.63 -8.71 -16.71
CA GLY A 211 3.83 -10.06 -17.21
C GLY A 211 2.54 -10.88 -17.28
N CYS A 212 1.48 -10.50 -16.55
CA CYS A 212 0.17 -11.13 -16.64
C CYS A 212 -0.50 -10.84 -17.98
N LYS A 213 -1.36 -11.76 -18.44
CA LYS A 213 -2.22 -11.52 -19.59
C LYS A 213 -3.50 -10.86 -19.10
N ILE A 214 -3.82 -9.70 -19.69
CA ILE A 214 -5.02 -8.92 -19.36
C ILE A 214 -5.93 -8.88 -20.57
N GLU A 215 -7.19 -9.29 -20.36
CA GLU A 215 -8.20 -9.32 -21.40
C GLU A 215 -9.49 -8.66 -20.87
N ARG A 216 -9.99 -7.66 -21.59
CA ARG A 216 -11.24 -6.95 -21.25
C ARG A 216 -11.28 -6.41 -19.81
N GLY A 217 -10.13 -5.87 -19.33
CA GLY A 217 -10.00 -5.32 -17.99
C GLY A 217 -9.91 -6.36 -16.86
N ARG A 218 -9.56 -7.62 -17.18
CA ARG A 218 -9.37 -8.72 -16.21
C ARG A 218 -8.05 -9.44 -16.45
N VAL A 219 -7.45 -9.92 -15.38
CA VAL A 219 -6.27 -10.79 -15.47
C VAL A 219 -6.74 -12.19 -15.85
N SER A 220 -6.48 -12.59 -17.10
CA SER A 220 -6.85 -13.93 -17.64
C SER A 220 -5.80 -14.99 -17.36
N GLU A 221 -4.52 -14.60 -17.26
CA GLU A 221 -3.44 -15.51 -16.92
C GLU A 221 -2.37 -14.79 -16.08
N VAL A 222 -2.04 -15.37 -14.94
CA VAL A 222 -0.99 -14.88 -14.06
C VAL A 222 0.36 -15.39 -14.52
N ARG A 223 1.27 -14.47 -14.81
CA ARG A 223 2.65 -14.76 -15.24
C ARG A 223 3.63 -13.80 -14.58
N LEU A 224 4.80 -14.30 -14.23
CA LEU A 224 5.87 -13.45 -13.75
C LEU A 224 6.48 -12.66 -14.92
N SER A 225 6.77 -11.38 -14.70
CA SER A 225 7.42 -10.52 -15.68
C SER A 225 8.79 -11.11 -16.11
N ASN A 226 9.13 -10.93 -17.38
CA ASN A 226 10.48 -11.24 -17.87
C ASN A 226 11.53 -10.20 -17.41
N LYS A 227 11.08 -8.99 -17.00
CA LYS A 227 11.96 -7.93 -16.49
C LYS A 227 12.26 -8.17 -15.01
N LEU A 228 13.51 -7.96 -14.60
CA LEU A 228 13.97 -8.22 -13.22
C LEU A 228 13.33 -7.26 -12.21
N ILE A 229 13.21 -5.96 -12.56
CA ILE A 229 12.73 -4.93 -11.64
C ILE A 229 11.29 -5.19 -11.17
N PRO A 230 10.29 -5.46 -12.02
CA PRO A 230 8.97 -5.88 -11.57
C PRO A 230 9.00 -7.18 -10.76
N SER A 231 9.84 -8.15 -11.15
CA SER A 231 9.94 -9.44 -10.45
C SER A 231 10.47 -9.30 -9.01
N PHE A 232 11.44 -8.42 -8.75
CA PHE A 232 11.86 -8.09 -7.39
C PHE A 232 10.73 -7.44 -6.58
N GLN A 233 9.95 -6.58 -7.20
CA GLN A 233 8.82 -5.94 -6.52
C GLN A 233 7.71 -6.95 -6.13
N VAL A 234 7.54 -8.06 -6.86
CA VAL A 234 6.64 -9.15 -6.44
C VAL A 234 7.06 -9.70 -5.07
N ILE A 235 8.36 -9.93 -4.87
CA ILE A 235 8.88 -10.46 -3.59
C ILE A 235 8.73 -9.40 -2.47
N GLU A 236 9.04 -8.13 -2.77
CA GLU A 236 8.81 -7.03 -1.82
C GLU A 236 7.33 -6.96 -1.39
N TYR A 237 6.39 -7.13 -2.33
CA TYR A 237 4.96 -7.10 -2.04
C TYR A 237 4.52 -8.31 -1.20
N TYR A 238 5.07 -9.50 -1.45
CA TYR A 238 4.81 -10.66 -0.59
C TYR A 238 5.24 -10.41 0.86
N ARG A 239 6.44 -9.88 1.07
CA ARG A 239 6.89 -9.49 2.41
C ARG A 239 6.01 -8.42 3.03
N ALA A 240 5.71 -7.36 2.28
CA ALA A 240 4.93 -6.23 2.79
C ALA A 240 3.49 -6.61 3.14
N TYR A 241 2.84 -7.42 2.31
CA TYR A 241 1.43 -7.77 2.48
C TYR A 241 1.23 -9.01 3.34
N LEU A 242 1.85 -10.12 3.00
CA LEU A 242 1.61 -11.39 3.67
C LEU A 242 2.38 -11.52 4.99
N SER A 243 3.65 -11.10 5.02
CA SER A 243 4.46 -11.17 6.25
C SER A 243 4.31 -9.92 7.14
N GLY A 244 3.91 -8.78 6.58
CA GLY A 244 3.78 -7.53 7.30
C GLY A 244 2.33 -7.15 7.62
N ARG A 245 1.56 -6.68 6.62
CA ARG A 245 0.21 -6.11 6.85
C ARG A 245 -0.76 -7.07 7.50
N MET A 246 -0.66 -8.36 7.18
CA MET A 246 -1.47 -9.40 7.80
C MET A 246 -1.22 -9.48 9.31
N GLY A 247 0.04 -9.45 9.73
CA GLY A 247 0.42 -9.44 11.15
C GLY A 247 -0.02 -8.17 11.87
N TRP A 248 0.19 -7.01 11.24
CA TRP A 248 -0.27 -5.73 11.80
C TRP A 248 -1.80 -5.66 11.93
N GLY A 249 -2.55 -6.17 10.94
CA GLY A 249 -4.01 -6.28 11.03
C GLY A 249 -4.47 -7.16 12.19
N ALA A 250 -3.80 -8.31 12.40
CA ALA A 250 -4.14 -9.23 13.47
C ALA A 250 -4.07 -8.61 14.88
N ILE A 251 -3.11 -7.68 15.10
CA ILE A 251 -2.95 -6.97 16.38
C ILE A 251 -3.59 -5.57 16.40
N ASN A 252 -4.40 -5.22 15.39
CA ASN A 252 -4.98 -3.89 15.20
C ASN A 252 -3.94 -2.74 15.19
N GLY A 253 -2.78 -3.03 14.63
CA GLY A 253 -1.63 -2.11 14.53
C GLY A 253 -1.30 -1.65 13.11
N LEU A 254 -2.19 -1.90 12.14
CA LEU A 254 -1.98 -1.60 10.72
C LEU A 254 -2.06 -0.10 10.45
N LEU A 255 -0.92 0.54 10.13
CA LEU A 255 -0.86 1.99 9.88
C LEU A 255 -1.09 2.38 8.42
N ILE A 256 -1.10 1.43 7.48
CA ILE A 256 -1.21 1.74 6.06
C ILE A 256 -2.15 0.76 5.34
N ILE A 257 -3.14 1.31 4.67
CA ILE A 257 -3.94 0.65 3.64
C ILE A 257 -3.53 1.28 2.31
N SER A 258 -3.25 0.45 1.30
CA SER A 258 -2.79 0.94 0.01
C SER A 258 -3.83 1.84 -0.65
N GLY A 259 -3.40 3.00 -1.16
CA GLY A 259 -4.24 3.87 -1.95
C GLY A 259 -4.74 3.26 -3.27
N ALA A 260 -4.22 2.07 -3.65
CA ALA A 260 -4.70 1.33 -4.81
C ALA A 260 -5.98 0.52 -4.52
N PHE A 261 -6.22 0.13 -3.26
CA PHE A 261 -7.43 -0.59 -2.87
C PHE A 261 -7.65 -0.61 -1.36
N GLY A 262 -8.65 0.10 -0.89
CA GLY A 262 -9.08 0.12 0.51
C GLY A 262 -10.56 0.43 0.66
N LEU A 263 -11.21 -0.25 1.61
CA LEU A 263 -12.63 -0.06 1.96
C LEU A 263 -12.73 0.56 3.35
N PHE A 264 -13.52 1.63 3.48
CA PHE A 264 -13.60 2.46 4.69
C PHE A 264 -15.04 2.76 5.07
N LYS A 265 -15.34 2.90 6.37
CA LYS A 265 -16.59 3.52 6.83
C LYS A 265 -16.56 5.01 6.55
N ARG A 266 -17.51 5.46 5.71
CA ARG A 266 -17.62 6.85 5.24
C ARG A 266 -17.78 7.84 6.40
N ASP A 267 -18.60 7.52 7.39
CA ASP A 267 -18.85 8.37 8.55
C ASP A 267 -17.56 8.69 9.34
N ILE A 268 -16.69 7.69 9.55
CA ILE A 268 -15.41 7.90 10.21
C ILE A 268 -14.48 8.74 9.34
N VAL A 269 -14.42 8.47 8.02
CA VAL A 269 -13.62 9.28 7.10
C VAL A 269 -14.07 10.74 7.07
N LEU A 270 -15.38 11.01 7.09
CA LEU A 270 -15.92 12.36 7.19
C LEU A 270 -15.56 13.04 8.52
N LYS A 271 -15.69 12.32 9.65
CA LYS A 271 -15.36 12.84 10.99
C LYS A 271 -13.90 13.23 11.13
N VAL A 272 -12.99 12.52 10.45
CA VAL A 272 -11.56 12.86 10.44
C VAL A 272 -11.19 13.89 9.36
N GLY A 273 -12.13 14.35 8.53
CA GLY A 273 -11.93 15.39 7.52
C GLY A 273 -11.36 14.90 6.18
N GLY A 274 -11.54 13.61 5.83
CA GLY A 274 -11.14 13.04 4.54
C GLY A 274 -9.64 12.92 4.33
N TYR A 275 -9.19 12.85 3.09
CA TYR A 275 -7.77 12.77 2.71
C TYR A 275 -7.09 14.15 2.81
N LYS A 276 -5.88 14.20 3.33
CA LYS A 276 -5.08 15.43 3.39
C LYS A 276 -4.36 15.71 2.07
N HIS A 277 -4.27 17.01 1.71
CA HIS A 277 -3.64 17.48 0.46
C HIS A 277 -2.16 17.82 0.63
N ASP A 278 -1.72 18.07 1.85
CA ASP A 278 -0.41 18.60 2.23
C ASP A 278 0.62 17.50 2.51
N THR A 279 0.29 16.26 2.17
CA THR A 279 1.21 15.12 2.28
C THR A 279 1.25 14.29 1.00
N VAL A 280 2.37 13.62 0.76
CA VAL A 280 2.52 12.65 -0.34
C VAL A 280 2.26 11.21 0.09
N GLY A 281 1.81 11.00 1.33
CA GLY A 281 1.42 9.73 1.94
C GLY A 281 0.00 9.78 2.48
N GLU A 282 -0.93 10.32 1.69
CA GLU A 282 -2.33 10.57 2.05
C GLU A 282 -3.07 9.32 2.53
N ASP A 283 -2.70 8.16 2.00
CA ASP A 283 -3.28 6.84 2.34
C ASP A 283 -2.87 6.38 3.75
N MET A 284 -1.59 6.47 4.09
CA MET A 284 -1.09 6.14 5.41
C MET A 284 -1.60 7.16 6.45
N GLU A 285 -1.55 8.44 6.13
CA GLU A 285 -1.97 9.51 7.05
C GLU A 285 -3.44 9.37 7.43
N LEU A 286 -4.32 9.07 6.47
CA LEU A 286 -5.74 8.84 6.75
C LEU A 286 -5.94 7.70 7.75
N VAL A 287 -5.30 6.55 7.54
CA VAL A 287 -5.45 5.38 8.43
C VAL A 287 -4.95 5.70 9.84
N VAL A 288 -3.78 6.33 9.97
CA VAL A 288 -3.23 6.72 11.27
C VAL A 288 -4.15 7.72 11.98
N ARG A 289 -4.73 8.68 11.26
CA ARG A 289 -5.67 9.65 11.81
C ARG A 289 -6.99 9.03 12.22
N MET A 290 -7.51 8.04 11.47
CA MET A 290 -8.68 7.26 11.87
C MET A 290 -8.45 6.50 13.17
N HIS A 291 -7.33 5.81 13.29
CA HIS A 291 -6.91 5.16 14.55
C HIS A 291 -6.86 6.15 15.71
N ARG A 292 -6.16 7.27 15.50
CA ARG A 292 -6.01 8.30 16.50
C ARG A 292 -7.36 8.86 16.94
N TYR A 293 -8.25 9.17 16.00
CA TYR A 293 -9.60 9.68 16.28
C TYR A 293 -10.39 8.70 17.13
N CYS A 294 -10.41 7.41 16.76
CA CYS A 294 -11.15 6.41 17.51
C CYS A 294 -10.61 6.22 18.93
N LEU A 295 -9.29 6.23 19.12
CA LEU A 295 -8.65 6.09 20.44
C LEU A 295 -8.85 7.34 21.33
N GLU A 296 -8.78 8.53 20.75
CA GLU A 296 -9.00 9.80 21.48
C GLU A 296 -10.44 9.97 21.91
N ASN A 297 -11.42 9.39 21.17
CA ASN A 297 -12.84 9.44 21.48
C ASN A 297 -13.38 8.12 22.07
N GLU A 298 -12.53 7.18 22.47
CA GLU A 298 -12.88 5.91 23.08
C GLU A 298 -13.86 5.04 22.27
N ILE A 299 -13.84 5.21 20.93
CA ILE A 299 -14.70 4.45 20.01
C ILE A 299 -14.09 3.05 19.83
N PRO A 300 -14.83 1.96 20.08
CA PRO A 300 -14.38 0.61 19.75
C PRO A 300 -14.23 0.47 18.23
N TYR A 301 -13.05 0.09 17.77
CA TYR A 301 -12.78 0.00 16.34
C TYR A 301 -11.79 -1.11 16.00
N ARG A 302 -11.77 -1.51 14.73
CA ARG A 302 -10.80 -2.42 14.13
C ARG A 302 -10.42 -1.95 12.72
N VAL A 303 -9.13 -2.04 12.41
CA VAL A 303 -8.60 -1.90 11.06
C VAL A 303 -8.06 -3.27 10.65
N ASP A 304 -8.60 -3.83 9.58
CA ASP A 304 -8.32 -5.21 9.17
C ASP A 304 -7.61 -5.27 7.80
N PHE A 305 -7.16 -6.46 7.44
CA PHE A 305 -6.48 -6.73 6.18
C PHE A 305 -6.94 -8.07 5.61
N VAL A 306 -7.25 -8.09 4.31
CA VAL A 306 -7.64 -9.30 3.58
C VAL A 306 -6.47 -9.76 2.69
N PRO A 307 -5.93 -10.96 2.93
CA PRO A 307 -4.74 -11.47 2.24
C PRO A 307 -5.05 -12.15 0.89
N ASP A 308 -6.30 -12.24 0.52
CA ASP A 308 -6.70 -12.84 -0.76
C ASP A 308 -6.41 -11.85 -1.91
N PRO A 309 -5.92 -12.30 -3.07
CA PRO A 309 -5.63 -11.43 -4.20
C PRO A 309 -6.89 -10.78 -4.75
N VAL A 310 -6.93 -9.48 -4.68
CA VAL A 310 -8.12 -8.70 -5.04
C VAL A 310 -7.83 -7.53 -5.97
N CYS A 311 -6.58 -7.03 -5.98
CA CYS A 311 -6.18 -5.86 -6.77
C CYS A 311 -4.86 -6.10 -7.50
N TRP A 312 -4.84 -5.81 -8.80
CA TRP A 312 -3.65 -5.87 -9.65
C TRP A 312 -3.26 -4.46 -10.10
N THR A 313 -1.98 -4.14 -10.01
CA THR A 313 -1.44 -2.83 -10.41
C THR A 313 -0.17 -2.98 -11.24
N GLU A 314 0.12 -1.98 -12.06
CA GLU A 314 1.36 -1.92 -12.83
C GLU A 314 2.51 -1.42 -11.93
N ALA A 315 3.57 -2.19 -11.82
CA ALA A 315 4.79 -1.82 -11.09
C ALA A 315 5.80 -1.12 -12.03
N PRO A 316 6.62 -0.19 -11.50
CA PRO A 316 7.73 0.41 -12.23
C PRO A 316 8.66 -0.62 -12.86
N GLU A 317 9.01 -0.41 -14.13
CA GLU A 317 9.88 -1.31 -14.87
C GLU A 317 11.34 -0.82 -14.94
N THR A 318 11.61 0.43 -14.54
CA THR A 318 12.94 1.03 -14.55
C THR A 318 13.37 1.50 -13.17
N LEU A 319 14.67 1.43 -12.87
CA LEU A 319 15.23 1.91 -11.59
C LEU A 319 14.92 3.39 -11.35
N LYS A 320 14.87 4.20 -12.43
CA LYS A 320 14.58 5.65 -12.34
C LYS A 320 13.16 5.91 -11.79
N ILE A 321 12.16 5.21 -12.35
CA ILE A 321 10.75 5.37 -11.92
C ILE A 321 10.57 4.75 -10.54
N LEU A 322 11.13 3.56 -10.30
CA LEU A 322 11.09 2.90 -9.00
C LEU A 322 11.72 3.77 -7.90
N GLY A 323 12.89 4.37 -8.17
CA GLY A 323 13.56 5.24 -7.22
C GLY A 323 12.71 6.47 -6.83
N ARG A 324 11.99 7.07 -7.80
CA ARG A 324 11.04 8.17 -7.52
C ARG A 324 9.89 7.70 -6.63
N GLN A 325 9.35 6.51 -6.91
CA GLN A 325 8.26 5.93 -6.11
C GLN A 325 8.70 5.65 -4.68
N ARG A 326 9.86 5.00 -4.47
CA ARG A 326 10.41 4.69 -3.13
C ARG A 326 10.76 5.94 -2.34
N ASN A 327 11.35 6.94 -2.99
CA ASN A 327 11.61 8.25 -2.39
C ASN A 327 10.31 8.92 -1.93
N ARG A 328 9.28 8.96 -2.77
CA ARG A 328 7.97 9.51 -2.41
C ARG A 328 7.35 8.78 -1.21
N TRP A 329 7.34 7.44 -1.22
CA TRP A 329 6.78 6.66 -0.12
C TRP A 329 7.50 6.95 1.20
N HIS A 330 8.83 7.09 1.15
CA HIS A 330 9.60 7.40 2.36
C HIS A 330 9.35 8.82 2.89
N ARG A 331 9.13 9.80 1.99
CA ARG A 331 8.69 11.15 2.39
C ARG A 331 7.30 11.14 3.02
N GLY A 332 6.35 10.40 2.43
CA GLY A 332 5.02 10.23 3.00
C GLY A 332 5.02 9.56 4.38
N LEU A 333 5.89 8.57 4.57
CA LEU A 333 6.13 7.97 5.88
C LEU A 333 6.62 9.00 6.89
N LEU A 334 7.65 9.79 6.53
CA LEU A 334 8.20 10.85 7.39
C LEU A 334 7.13 11.90 7.76
N ASP A 335 6.37 12.39 6.77
CA ASP A 335 5.26 13.32 6.98
C ASP A 335 4.25 12.77 8.00
N THR A 336 3.77 11.56 7.77
CA THR A 336 2.77 10.93 8.63
C THR A 336 3.27 10.79 10.07
N LEU A 337 4.51 10.32 10.25
CA LEU A 337 5.08 10.15 11.59
C LEU A 337 5.29 11.49 12.30
N LEU A 338 5.68 12.56 11.59
CA LEU A 338 5.82 13.89 12.16
C LEU A 338 4.47 14.51 12.55
N ILE A 339 3.44 14.38 11.70
CA ILE A 339 2.07 14.83 11.99
C ILE A 339 1.53 14.14 13.25
N HIS A 340 1.81 12.85 13.39
CA HIS A 340 1.31 12.03 14.49
C HIS A 340 2.34 11.73 15.59
N LYS A 341 3.41 12.54 15.73
CA LYS A 341 4.50 12.33 16.70
C LYS A 341 4.06 12.15 18.14
N ARG A 342 2.90 12.69 18.52
CA ARG A 342 2.30 12.53 19.88
C ARG A 342 1.97 11.08 20.22
N MET A 343 1.88 10.20 19.21
CA MET A 343 1.58 8.78 19.42
C MET A 343 2.82 7.99 19.87
N LEU A 344 4.02 8.49 19.57
CA LEU A 344 5.28 7.78 19.86
C LEU A 344 5.44 7.56 21.39
N PHE A 345 5.61 6.29 21.80
CA PHE A 345 5.71 5.83 23.17
C PHE A 345 4.56 6.24 24.10
N ASN A 346 3.42 6.61 23.55
CA ASN A 346 2.27 7.05 24.33
C ASN A 346 1.27 5.90 24.56
N LYS A 347 1.13 5.49 25.81
CA LYS A 347 0.26 4.38 26.26
C LYS A 347 -1.23 4.60 25.92
N ARG A 348 -1.67 5.86 25.78
CA ARG A 348 -3.05 6.20 25.36
C ARG A 348 -3.41 5.55 24.02
N TYR A 349 -2.44 5.41 23.12
CA TYR A 349 -2.63 4.81 21.80
C TYR A 349 -2.36 3.30 21.74
N LYS A 350 -2.28 2.64 22.92
CA LYS A 350 -2.17 1.16 23.04
C LYS A 350 -1.05 0.59 22.14
N VAL A 351 -1.37 -0.46 21.38
CA VAL A 351 -0.42 -1.12 20.43
C VAL A 351 0.17 -0.13 19.43
N LEU A 352 -0.62 0.83 18.94
CA LEU A 352 -0.13 1.82 17.98
C LEU A 352 0.99 2.68 18.58
N GLY A 353 0.78 3.21 19.78
CA GLY A 353 1.77 4.07 20.42
C GLY A 353 2.99 3.33 20.94
N LEU A 354 2.83 2.09 21.39
CA LEU A 354 3.90 1.32 22.03
C LEU A 354 4.67 0.39 21.09
N VAL A 355 4.06 -0.02 19.97
CA VAL A 355 4.67 -0.99 19.06
C VAL A 355 4.71 -0.46 17.62
N SER A 356 3.53 -0.11 17.01
CA SER A 356 3.49 0.23 15.58
C SER A 356 4.27 1.51 15.28
N VAL A 357 3.97 2.63 15.93
CA VAL A 357 4.65 3.91 15.67
C VAL A 357 6.15 3.83 15.97
N PRO A 358 6.63 3.26 17.11
CA PRO A 358 8.05 3.02 17.34
C PRO A 358 8.71 2.17 16.25
N TYR A 359 8.06 1.08 15.81
CA TYR A 359 8.57 0.28 14.71
C TYR A 359 8.75 1.12 13.42
N PHE A 360 7.71 1.86 13.03
CA PHE A 360 7.77 2.69 11.82
C PHE A 360 8.80 3.81 11.92
N VAL A 361 9.06 4.36 13.12
CA VAL A 361 10.12 5.37 13.34
C VAL A 361 11.51 4.74 13.29
N PHE A 362 11.76 3.72 14.10
CA PHE A 362 13.14 3.22 14.30
C PHE A 362 13.57 2.21 13.25
N ILE A 363 12.65 1.40 12.72
CA ILE A 363 12.98 0.35 11.75
C ILE A 363 12.64 0.80 10.33
N GLU A 364 11.45 1.33 10.06
CA GLU A 364 11.07 1.70 8.70
C GLU A 364 11.65 3.05 8.28
N LEU A 365 11.60 4.07 9.12
CA LEU A 365 12.09 5.40 8.76
C LEU A 365 13.60 5.52 8.92
N LEU A 366 14.15 5.22 10.10
CA LEU A 366 15.58 5.38 10.40
C LEU A 366 16.44 4.16 9.98
N GLY A 367 15.82 2.99 9.82
CA GLY A 367 16.51 1.76 9.43
C GLY A 367 17.46 1.89 8.24
N PRO A 368 17.04 2.52 7.11
CA PRO A 368 17.95 2.73 5.97
C PRO A 368 19.20 3.51 6.29
N VAL A 369 19.13 4.50 7.18
CA VAL A 369 20.29 5.28 7.62
C VAL A 369 21.21 4.42 8.47
N ILE A 370 20.64 3.69 9.43
CA ILE A 370 21.37 2.78 10.31
C ILE A 370 22.05 1.67 9.50
N GLU A 371 21.34 1.10 8.52
CA GLU A 371 21.84 0.05 7.63
C GLU A 371 23.00 0.56 6.76
N ALA A 372 22.89 1.74 6.14
CA ALA A 372 23.97 2.32 5.34
C ALA A 372 25.23 2.64 6.16
N LEU A 373 25.02 3.22 7.35
CA LEU A 373 26.14 3.48 8.28
C LEU A 373 26.77 2.16 8.76
N GLY A 374 25.97 1.10 8.93
CA GLY A 374 26.43 -0.24 9.28
C GLY A 374 27.33 -0.85 8.21
N TYR A 375 26.92 -0.79 6.94
CA TYR A 375 27.75 -1.25 5.82
C TYR A 375 29.08 -0.49 5.75
N PHE A 376 29.03 0.83 5.96
CA PHE A 376 30.23 1.66 5.97
C PHE A 376 31.14 1.29 7.16
N ALA A 377 30.62 1.30 8.39
CA ALA A 377 31.42 1.11 9.60
C ALA A 377 32.04 -0.30 9.67
N VAL A 378 31.26 -1.34 9.36
CA VAL A 378 31.76 -2.72 9.39
C VAL A 378 32.72 -3.00 8.24
N GLY A 379 32.37 -2.56 7.01
CA GLY A 379 33.21 -2.77 5.83
C GLY A 379 34.53 -1.99 5.91
N PHE A 380 34.46 -0.70 6.30
CA PHE A 380 35.65 0.14 6.45
C PHE A 380 36.49 -0.27 7.68
N GLY A 381 35.83 -0.63 8.79
CA GLY A 381 36.50 -1.15 9.97
C GLY A 381 37.23 -2.47 9.71
N PHE A 382 36.67 -3.34 8.90
CA PHE A 382 37.31 -4.57 8.44
C PHE A 382 38.54 -4.28 7.55
N TYR A 383 38.39 -3.36 6.59
CA TYR A 383 39.50 -2.91 5.76
C TYR A 383 40.68 -2.33 6.56
N LEU A 384 40.42 -1.59 7.63
CA LEU A 384 41.42 -1.02 8.54
C LEU A 384 41.98 -2.02 9.54
N GLY A 385 41.50 -3.28 9.57
CA GLY A 385 41.88 -4.27 10.58
C GLY A 385 41.36 -4.02 12.00
N ILE A 386 40.41 -3.08 12.17
CA ILE A 386 39.76 -2.75 13.44
C ILE A 386 38.67 -3.78 13.79
N VAL A 387 37.91 -4.19 12.76
CA VAL A 387 36.86 -5.22 12.88
C VAL A 387 37.46 -6.54 12.42
N ASN A 388 37.43 -7.56 13.30
CA ASN A 388 37.92 -8.89 12.97
C ASN A 388 36.97 -9.62 12.00
N PHE A 389 37.45 -10.72 11.43
CA PHE A 389 36.67 -11.52 10.45
C PHE A 389 35.38 -12.09 11.06
N GLU A 390 35.38 -12.45 12.33
CA GLU A 390 34.23 -13.02 13.02
C GLU A 390 33.08 -12.03 13.14
N ILE A 391 33.37 -10.77 13.50
CA ILE A 391 32.42 -9.68 13.58
C ILE A 391 31.88 -9.34 12.16
N PHE A 392 32.79 -9.27 11.18
CA PHE A 392 32.40 -9.07 9.78
C PHE A 392 31.45 -10.18 9.27
N LEU A 393 31.80 -11.45 9.56
CA LEU A 393 30.98 -12.60 9.17
C LEU A 393 29.63 -12.60 9.88
N LEU A 394 29.61 -12.30 11.19
CA LEU A 394 28.35 -12.20 11.94
C LEU A 394 27.46 -11.10 11.38
N PHE A 395 28.01 -9.92 11.09
CA PHE A 395 27.27 -8.84 10.44
C PHE A 395 26.70 -9.28 9.09
N PHE A 396 27.49 -9.96 8.26
CA PHE A 396 27.02 -10.48 6.97
C PHE A 396 25.88 -11.47 7.15
N ILE A 397 25.97 -12.39 8.10
CA ILE A 397 24.91 -13.36 8.39
C ILE A 397 23.62 -12.64 8.80
N VAL A 398 23.66 -11.72 9.76
CA VAL A 398 22.45 -11.06 10.27
C VAL A 398 21.86 -10.05 9.30
N SER A 399 22.64 -9.46 8.41
CA SER A 399 22.18 -8.44 7.46
C SER A 399 21.74 -9.02 6.10
N VAL A 400 22.39 -10.06 5.63
CA VAL A 400 22.16 -10.64 4.28
C VAL A 400 21.46 -11.98 4.36
N ILE A 401 22.03 -12.97 5.07
CA ILE A 401 21.47 -14.34 5.09
C ILE A 401 20.08 -14.35 5.71
N TYR A 402 19.87 -13.61 6.79
CA TYR A 402 18.53 -13.51 7.38
C TYR A 402 17.54 -12.81 6.45
N GLY A 403 17.98 -11.79 5.68
CA GLY A 403 17.19 -11.14 4.65
C GLY A 403 16.77 -12.13 3.55
N VAL A 404 17.69 -13.00 3.11
CA VAL A 404 17.40 -14.07 2.15
C VAL A 404 16.34 -15.02 2.71
N MET A 405 16.52 -15.51 3.94
CA MET A 405 15.55 -16.39 4.60
C MET A 405 14.15 -15.77 4.65
N PHE A 406 14.06 -14.47 4.97
CA PHE A 406 12.80 -13.77 5.04
C PHE A 406 12.11 -13.65 3.68
N SER A 407 12.88 -13.36 2.62
CA SER A 407 12.38 -13.26 1.25
C SER A 407 11.90 -14.61 0.73
N VAL A 408 12.67 -15.67 0.95
CA VAL A 408 12.30 -17.05 0.58
C VAL A 408 11.05 -17.49 1.34
N SER A 409 11.00 -17.24 2.66
CA SER A 409 9.83 -17.59 3.48
C SER A 409 8.55 -16.90 3.01
N ALA A 410 8.63 -15.63 2.55
CA ALA A 410 7.47 -14.92 2.01
C ALA A 410 6.97 -15.52 0.69
N VAL A 411 7.89 -15.99 -0.18
CA VAL A 411 7.53 -16.72 -1.43
C VAL A 411 6.88 -18.07 -1.09
N ILE A 412 7.44 -18.81 -0.13
CA ILE A 412 6.88 -20.10 0.31
C ILE A 412 5.50 -19.88 0.97
N LEU A 413 5.35 -18.86 1.78
CA LEU A 413 4.06 -18.54 2.42
C LEU A 413 2.97 -18.27 1.38
N GLU A 414 3.29 -17.52 0.33
CA GLU A 414 2.37 -17.27 -0.77
C GLU A 414 2.00 -18.55 -1.51
N GLU A 415 2.99 -19.37 -1.83
CA GLU A 415 2.80 -20.60 -2.57
C GLU A 415 1.89 -21.60 -1.81
N ILE A 416 2.11 -21.77 -0.51
CA ILE A 416 1.29 -22.65 0.34
C ILE A 416 -0.12 -22.09 0.54
N SER A 417 -0.28 -20.75 0.61
CA SER A 417 -1.55 -20.12 0.99
C SER A 417 -2.46 -19.84 -0.21
N PHE A 418 -1.92 -19.38 -1.35
CA PHE A 418 -2.70 -18.85 -2.46
C PHE A 418 -2.33 -19.43 -3.82
N HIS A 419 -1.11 -19.94 -3.99
CA HIS A 419 -0.62 -20.61 -5.21
C HIS A 419 -0.95 -19.84 -6.51
N ARG A 420 -0.63 -18.54 -6.55
CA ARG A 420 -1.05 -17.66 -7.65
C ARG A 420 -0.21 -17.75 -8.91
N TYR A 421 1.05 -18.18 -8.80
CA TYR A 421 1.89 -18.43 -9.98
C TYR A 421 1.88 -19.92 -10.34
N PRO A 422 0.99 -20.38 -11.27
CA PRO A 422 0.78 -21.80 -11.51
C PRO A 422 1.94 -22.47 -12.24
N ARG A 423 2.90 -21.67 -12.77
CA ARG A 423 4.05 -22.18 -13.50
C ARG A 423 5.21 -22.43 -12.56
N THR A 424 5.67 -23.66 -12.43
CA THR A 424 6.85 -24.05 -11.65
C THR A 424 8.08 -23.21 -12.00
N ARG A 425 8.24 -22.83 -13.29
CA ARG A 425 9.33 -21.95 -13.74
C ARG A 425 9.29 -20.57 -13.07
N ASP A 426 8.08 -19.98 -12.90
CA ASP A 426 7.93 -18.68 -12.28
C ASP A 426 8.22 -18.76 -10.78
N LEU A 427 7.80 -19.85 -10.11
CA LEU A 427 8.13 -20.10 -8.71
C LEU A 427 9.63 -20.26 -8.49
N LEU A 428 10.30 -21.09 -9.30
CA LEU A 428 11.76 -21.26 -9.21
C LEU A 428 12.49 -19.95 -9.45
N LYS A 429 12.03 -19.16 -10.43
CA LYS A 429 12.57 -17.82 -10.67
C LYS A 429 12.38 -16.90 -9.47
N LEU A 430 11.22 -16.88 -8.82
CA LEU A 430 10.96 -16.08 -7.62
C LEU A 430 11.89 -16.52 -6.46
N LEU A 431 12.11 -17.82 -6.25
CA LEU A 431 13.03 -18.30 -5.21
C LEU A 431 14.48 -17.85 -5.46
N VAL A 432 14.96 -17.93 -6.71
CA VAL A 432 16.29 -17.44 -7.08
C VAL A 432 16.37 -15.92 -6.87
N LEU A 433 15.35 -15.18 -7.32
CA LEU A 433 15.32 -13.72 -7.15
C LEU A 433 15.22 -13.29 -5.69
N ALA A 434 14.56 -14.07 -4.81
CA ALA A 434 14.51 -13.84 -3.37
C ALA A 434 15.91 -13.91 -2.70
N VAL A 435 16.84 -14.67 -3.29
CA VAL A 435 18.24 -14.63 -2.89
C VAL A 435 18.93 -13.42 -3.49
N VAL A 436 18.81 -13.23 -4.81
CA VAL A 436 19.56 -12.22 -5.58
C VAL A 436 19.21 -10.79 -5.15
N GLU A 437 17.97 -10.49 -4.78
CA GLU A 437 17.55 -9.13 -4.41
C GLU A 437 18.33 -8.55 -3.21
N ASN A 438 18.88 -9.42 -2.35
CA ASN A 438 19.66 -9.00 -1.19
C ASN A 438 21.07 -8.51 -1.57
N PHE A 439 21.49 -8.74 -2.82
CA PHE A 439 22.79 -8.32 -3.35
C PHE A 439 22.59 -7.22 -4.41
N GLY A 440 22.77 -5.97 -4.05
CA GLY A 440 22.68 -4.81 -4.93
C GLY A 440 21.31 -4.13 -4.95
N TYR A 441 20.21 -4.83 -5.25
CA TYR A 441 18.88 -4.20 -5.35
C TYR A 441 18.42 -3.59 -4.02
N ARG A 442 18.56 -4.29 -2.91
CA ARG A 442 18.22 -3.79 -1.56
C ARG A 442 19.05 -2.55 -1.20
N GLN A 443 20.35 -2.55 -1.48
CA GLN A 443 21.25 -1.42 -1.20
C GLN A 443 20.85 -0.18 -2.02
N ILE A 444 20.43 -0.37 -3.28
CA ILE A 444 19.91 0.73 -4.11
C ILE A 444 18.62 1.31 -3.49
N THR A 445 17.73 0.47 -2.98
CA THR A 445 16.50 0.95 -2.32
C THR A 445 16.80 1.73 -1.04
N VAL A 446 17.78 1.31 -0.26
CA VAL A 446 18.27 2.04 0.92
C VAL A 446 18.73 3.44 0.53
N TRP A 447 19.51 3.57 -0.55
CA TRP A 447 19.98 4.88 -1.04
C TRP A 447 18.82 5.83 -1.42
N TRP A 448 17.78 5.34 -2.10
CA TRP A 448 16.62 6.16 -2.44
C TRP A 448 15.85 6.64 -1.22
N ARG A 449 15.78 5.80 -0.19
CA ARG A 449 15.13 6.14 1.08
C ARG A 449 15.94 7.18 1.86
N ILE A 450 17.26 7.09 1.88
CA ILE A 450 18.13 8.12 2.47
C ILE A 450 17.98 9.45 1.72
N LYS A 451 18.00 9.41 0.39
CA LYS A 451 17.78 10.61 -0.44
C LYS A 451 16.45 11.30 -0.11
N ALA A 452 15.42 10.56 0.30
CA ALA A 452 14.13 11.11 0.64
C ALA A 452 14.19 12.09 1.82
N PHE A 453 15.07 11.89 2.81
CA PHE A 453 15.28 12.86 3.89
C PHE A 453 15.80 14.20 3.36
N TRP A 454 16.72 14.13 2.39
CA TRP A 454 17.27 15.33 1.76
C TRP A 454 16.22 16.08 0.92
N ASP A 455 15.46 15.33 0.12
CA ASP A 455 14.39 15.89 -0.71
C ASP A 455 13.27 16.48 0.17
N TYR A 456 12.97 15.86 1.31
CA TYR A 456 12.04 16.37 2.31
C TYR A 456 12.52 17.69 2.92
N ALA A 457 13.77 17.76 3.37
CA ALA A 457 14.37 18.98 3.92
C ALA A 457 14.39 20.15 2.93
N ARG A 458 14.41 19.85 1.61
CA ARG A 458 14.30 20.83 0.52
C ARG A 458 12.86 21.21 0.16
N GLY A 459 11.86 20.69 0.84
CA GLY A 459 10.46 21.00 0.58
C GLY A 459 9.91 20.44 -0.74
N VAL A 460 10.49 19.35 -1.28
CA VAL A 460 10.00 18.70 -2.51
C VAL A 460 8.68 17.99 -2.22
N GLN A 461 7.56 18.57 -2.64
CA GLN A 461 6.21 17.99 -2.45
C GLN A 461 5.65 17.31 -3.72
N SER A 462 6.31 17.41 -4.85
CA SER A 462 5.79 16.89 -6.12
C SER A 462 5.79 15.35 -6.17
N TRP A 463 4.74 14.79 -6.80
CA TRP A 463 4.63 13.35 -7.09
C TRP A 463 5.66 12.88 -8.13
N GLY A 464 6.18 13.79 -8.96
CA GLY A 464 7.00 13.47 -10.13
C GLY A 464 6.17 12.84 -11.26
N VAL A 465 6.72 12.86 -12.49
CA VAL A 465 6.06 12.22 -13.64
C VAL A 465 6.24 10.71 -13.53
N MET A 466 5.14 9.97 -13.36
CA MET A 466 5.08 8.51 -13.39
C MET A 466 4.57 8.10 -14.77
N THR A 467 5.50 7.77 -15.68
CA THR A 467 5.11 7.20 -16.97
C THR A 467 4.70 5.74 -16.78
N ARG A 468 3.45 5.43 -17.15
CA ARG A 468 2.90 4.07 -17.21
C ARG A 468 2.87 3.61 -18.66
N VAL A 469 3.16 2.34 -18.89
CA VAL A 469 3.12 1.75 -20.25
C VAL A 469 1.68 1.37 -20.61
N GLY A 470 0.84 1.20 -19.59
CA GLY A 470 -0.52 0.69 -19.72
C GLY A 470 -0.53 -0.82 -20.00
N PHE A 471 -1.69 -1.44 -19.81
CA PHE A 471 -1.87 -2.88 -20.03
C PHE A 471 -1.99 -3.25 -21.54
N LYS A 472 -1.48 -2.43 -22.44
CA LYS A 472 -1.43 -2.76 -23.87
C LYS A 472 -0.46 -3.92 -24.10
N LYS A 473 -0.94 -4.87 -24.90
CA LYS A 473 -0.32 -6.13 -25.35
C LYS A 473 1.17 -6.06 -25.61
#